data_43c3a5bee9b4cd603caccfe4c919e9e5
#
_entry.id   43c3a5bee9b4cd603caccfe4c919e9e5
#
_cell.length_a   1.000
_cell.length_b   1.000
_cell.length_c   1.000
_cell.angle_alpha   90.00
_cell.angle_beta   90.00
_cell.angle_gamma   90.00
#
_symmetry.space_group_name_H-M   'P 1'
#
loop_
_entity.id
_entity.type
_entity.pdbx_description
1 polymer ?
#
loop_
_entity_poly.entity_id
_entity_poly.type
_entity_poly.pdbx_seq_one_letter_code
_entity_poly.pdbx_strand_id
1 'polypeptide(L)'
;QRGNGAAGQGKRRPAPAESTNAEAFYYLKQMNTQTPMIIVLDNGEELHGHIEWYDRGCLKVHRDDGPNLLVYKHSIRYLYKAEEAAN
;
A
#
# COMPACT_ATOMS: atom_id res chain seq x y z
N GLN A 1 -15.92 -22.18 19.49
CA GLN A 1 -15.95 -22.38 19.74
C GLN A 1 -16.09 -22.47 19.60
N ARG A 2 -15.78 -22.59 19.50
CA ARG A 2 -15.73 -22.93 19.70
C ARG A 2 -15.64 -23.07 19.53
N GLY A 3 -15.24 -23.20 19.31
CA GLY A 3 -14.97 -23.50 19.51
C GLY A 3 -14.79 -23.61 19.15
N ASN A 4 -14.64 -23.87 19.16
CA ASN A 4 -14.28 -24.07 19.14
C ASN A 4 -13.99 -24.06 18.79
N GLY A 5 -13.65 -24.16 18.69
CA GLY A 5 -13.11 -24.26 18.67
C GLY A 5 -12.75 -24.28 18.20
N ALA A 6 -12.58 -24.54 18.21
CA ALA A 6 -12.02 -24.59 18.02
C ALA A 6 -11.77 -24.63 17.69
N ALA A 7 -11.65 -24.78 17.59
CA ALA A 7 -11.15 -24.79 17.35
C ALA A 7 -10.96 -24.70 17.03
N GLY A 8 -10.81 -24.75 17.04
CA GLY A 8 -10.31 -24.69 16.84
C GLY A 8 -10.10 -24.49 16.44
N GLN A 9 -9.92 -24.67 16.24
CA GLN A 9 -9.51 -24.57 15.88
C GLN A 9 -9.05 -24.41 15.41
N GLY A 10 -8.80 -24.34 15.37
CA GLY A 10 -8.14 -24.34 14.91
C GLY A 10 -7.63 -24.13 14.30
N LYS A 11 -7.30 -24.36 14.06
CA LYS A 11 -6.62 -24.32 13.41
C LYS A 11 -6.56 -24.11 12.37
N ARG A 12 -6.76 -23.72 11.72
CA ARG A 12 -6.75 -23.51 10.75
C ARG A 12 -5.78 -22.92 10.17
N ARG A 13 -5.57 -23.01 9.20
CA ARG A 13 -4.69 -22.43 8.72
C ARG A 13 -4.91 -21.61 7.80
N PRO A 14 -4.83 -21.04 7.55
CA PRO A 14 -5.22 -19.82 6.97
C PRO A 14 -4.76 -19.68 5.58
N ALA A 15 -5.35 -18.75 4.87
CA ALA A 15 -4.83 -18.29 3.61
C ALA A 15 -3.66 -17.40 3.93
N PRO A 16 -2.47 -17.91 4.05
CA PRO A 16 -1.37 -17.14 4.57
C PRO A 16 -1.04 -15.92 3.75
N ALA A 17 -1.22 -16.01 2.43
CA ALA A 17 -0.82 -14.93 1.55
C ALA A 17 -1.58 -13.63 1.84
N GLU A 18 -2.80 -13.75 2.36
CA GLU A 18 -3.61 -12.56 2.61
C GLU A 18 -3.29 -11.87 3.90
N SER A 19 -2.51 -12.52 4.77
CA SER A 19 -2.25 -11.96 6.07
C SER A 19 -0.77 -11.80 6.38
N THR A 20 0.03 -11.56 5.35
CA THR A 20 1.48 -11.44 5.51
C THR A 20 1.94 -10.05 5.91
N ASN A 21 1.06 -9.05 5.84
CA ASN A 21 1.42 -7.65 6.08
C ASN A 21 2.47 -7.13 5.11
N ALA A 22 2.66 -7.82 3.99
CA ALA A 22 3.66 -7.41 3.01
C ALA A 22 3.40 -6.01 2.49
N GLU A 23 2.14 -5.66 2.30
CA GLU A 23 1.79 -4.33 1.81
C GLU A 23 2.23 -3.26 2.80
N ALA A 24 1.96 -3.47 4.09
CA ALA A 24 2.32 -2.50 5.11
C ALA A 24 3.84 -2.33 5.19
N PHE A 25 4.58 -3.42 5.10
CA PHE A 25 6.04 -3.35 5.12
C PHE A 25 6.58 -2.62 3.89
N TYR A 26 5.96 -2.83 2.74
CA TYR A 26 6.36 -2.15 1.52
C TYR A 26 6.22 -0.63 1.70
N TYR A 27 5.05 -0.19 2.18
CA TYR A 27 4.81 1.24 2.36
C TYR A 27 5.74 1.82 3.41
N LEU A 28 5.98 1.09 4.49
CA LEU A 28 6.87 1.56 5.54
C LEU A 28 8.26 1.83 5.01
N LYS A 29 8.78 0.90 4.21
CA LYS A 29 10.11 1.05 3.65
C LYS A 29 10.17 2.27 2.73
N GLN A 30 9.19 2.40 1.83
CA GLN A 30 9.22 3.51 0.89
C GLN A 30 9.03 4.85 1.59
N MET A 31 8.22 4.87 2.65
CA MET A 31 8.05 6.08 3.44
C MET A 31 9.35 6.49 4.13
N ASN A 32 10.02 5.54 4.77
CA ASN A 32 11.23 5.83 5.52
C ASN A 32 12.36 6.32 4.63
N THR A 33 12.46 5.80 3.43
CA THR A 33 13.51 6.18 2.49
C THR A 33 13.10 7.32 1.58
N GLN A 34 11.84 7.78 1.71
CA GLN A 34 11.29 8.85 0.86
C GLN A 34 11.50 8.54 -0.62
N THR A 35 11.28 7.30 -0.98
CA THR A 35 11.47 6.82 -2.34
C THR A 35 10.52 7.56 -3.29
N PRO A 36 11.04 8.14 -4.38
CA PRO A 36 10.15 8.70 -5.40
C PRO A 36 9.28 7.61 -6.01
N MET A 37 7.97 7.85 -6.02
CA MET A 37 6.99 6.87 -6.46
C MET A 37 6.14 7.45 -7.56
N ILE A 38 5.61 6.57 -8.40
CA ILE A 38 4.58 6.91 -9.37
C ILE A 38 3.36 6.09 -9.00
N ILE A 39 2.26 6.79 -8.73
CA ILE A 39 1.01 6.17 -8.30
C ILE A 39 -0.01 6.37 -9.42
N VAL A 40 -0.51 5.28 -9.98
CA VAL A 40 -1.43 5.33 -11.10
C VAL A 40 -2.84 5.04 -10.59
N LEU A 41 -3.73 5.98 -10.82
CA LEU A 41 -5.11 5.89 -10.36
C LEU A 41 -5.97 5.16 -11.39
N ASP A 42 -7.18 4.81 -10.96
CA ASP A 42 -8.12 4.07 -11.81
C ASP A 42 -8.42 4.77 -13.12
N ASN A 43 -8.40 6.11 -13.10
CA ASN A 43 -8.69 6.88 -14.31
C ASN A 43 -7.46 7.09 -15.19
N GLY A 44 -6.32 6.48 -14.83
CA GLY A 44 -5.10 6.61 -15.60
C GLY A 44 -4.22 7.78 -15.20
N GLU A 45 -4.67 8.60 -14.28
CA GLU A 45 -3.88 9.73 -13.81
C GLU A 45 -2.67 9.23 -13.02
N GLU A 46 -1.52 9.87 -13.21
CA GLU A 46 -0.29 9.52 -12.50
C GLU A 46 0.06 10.60 -11.50
N LEU A 47 0.40 10.16 -10.30
CA LEU A 47 0.85 11.06 -9.24
C LEU A 47 2.33 10.77 -8.99
N HIS A 48 3.14 11.81 -9.00
CA HIS A 48 4.59 11.72 -8.81
C HIS A 48 4.96 12.37 -7.49
N GLY A 49 5.58 11.59 -6.60
CA GLY A 49 5.96 12.10 -5.29
C GLY A 49 6.41 10.97 -4.41
N HIS A 50 6.31 11.17 -3.10
CA HIS A 50 6.67 10.12 -2.16
C HIS A 50 5.62 10.01 -1.07
N ILE A 51 5.61 8.85 -0.40
CA ILE A 51 4.64 8.58 0.65
C ILE A 51 5.08 9.27 1.93
N GLU A 52 4.25 10.19 2.44
CA GLU A 52 4.50 10.85 3.72
C GLU A 52 4.12 9.94 4.88
N TRP A 53 2.94 9.34 4.76
CA TRP A 53 2.47 8.36 5.72
C TRP A 53 1.37 7.54 5.04
N TYR A 54 0.97 6.48 5.68
CA TYR A 54 -0.06 5.61 5.14
C TYR A 54 -0.91 5.05 6.26
N ASP A 55 -2.08 4.58 5.88
CA ASP A 55 -2.97 3.92 6.81
C ASP A 55 -3.59 2.74 6.08
N ARG A 56 -4.51 2.07 6.74
CA ARG A 56 -5.11 0.87 6.20
C ARG A 56 -5.76 1.11 4.85
N GLY A 57 -6.44 2.24 4.70
CA GLY A 57 -7.20 2.50 3.48
C GLY A 57 -6.69 3.64 2.63
N CYS A 58 -5.58 4.27 2.98
CA CYS A 58 -5.15 5.45 2.25
C CYS A 58 -3.66 5.70 2.36
N LEU A 59 -3.17 6.53 1.45
CA LEU A 59 -1.78 7.01 1.45
C LEU A 59 -1.79 8.53 1.41
N LYS A 60 -0.96 9.16 2.23
CA LYS A 60 -0.71 10.59 2.09
C LYS A 60 0.51 10.76 1.20
N VAL A 61 0.33 11.44 0.10
CA VAL A 61 1.37 11.58 -0.92
C VAL A 61 1.85 13.01 -0.98
N HIS A 62 3.15 13.19 -0.79
CA HIS A 62 3.79 14.48 -1.01
C HIS A 62 4.15 14.57 -2.48
N ARG A 63 3.54 15.53 -3.18
CA ARG A 63 3.71 15.64 -4.62
C ARG A 63 4.81 16.66 -4.95
N ASP A 64 5.47 16.40 -6.07
CA ASP A 64 6.57 17.26 -6.49
C ASP A 64 6.09 18.57 -7.08
N ASP A 65 4.94 18.53 -7.74
CA ASP A 65 4.49 19.68 -8.54
C ASP A 65 3.01 19.98 -8.37
N GLY A 66 2.50 19.78 -7.18
CA GLY A 66 1.10 20.07 -6.92
C GLY A 66 0.80 19.91 -5.45
N PRO A 67 -0.45 20.03 -5.06
CA PRO A 67 -0.82 19.89 -3.66
C PRO A 67 -0.61 18.46 -3.19
N ASN A 68 -0.28 18.31 -1.92
CA ASN A 68 -0.17 16.99 -1.32
C ASN A 68 -1.58 16.40 -1.22
N LEU A 69 -1.69 15.12 -1.52
CA LEU A 69 -2.99 14.47 -1.62
C LEU A 69 -3.11 13.32 -0.65
N LEU A 70 -4.31 13.16 -0.11
CA LEU A 70 -4.67 11.94 0.60
C LEU A 70 -5.38 11.05 -0.42
N VAL A 71 -4.73 9.97 -0.79
CA VAL A 71 -5.20 9.11 -1.88
C VAL A 71 -5.74 7.83 -1.27
N TYR A 72 -6.98 7.48 -1.61
CA TYR A 72 -7.58 6.26 -1.10
C TYR A 72 -7.11 5.06 -1.91
N LYS A 73 -6.74 3.99 -1.20
CA LYS A 73 -6.15 2.83 -1.85
C LYS A 73 -7.05 2.21 -2.91
N HIS A 74 -8.37 2.28 -2.70
CA HIS A 74 -9.31 1.69 -3.67
C HIS A 74 -9.32 2.45 -5.01
N SER A 75 -8.74 3.64 -5.05
CA SER A 75 -8.63 4.41 -6.30
C SER A 75 -7.30 4.18 -6.99
N ILE A 76 -6.41 3.41 -6.39
CA ILE A 76 -5.09 3.15 -6.95
C ILE A 76 -5.15 1.87 -7.77
N ARG A 77 -4.75 1.98 -9.05
CA ARG A 77 -4.65 0.80 -9.89
C ARG A 77 -3.34 0.06 -9.61
N TYR A 78 -2.24 0.80 -9.57
CA TYR A 78 -0.94 0.26 -9.18
C TYR A 78 0.00 1.42 -8.89
N LEU A 79 1.12 1.09 -8.25
CA LEU A 79 2.16 2.08 -7.98
C LEU A 79 3.50 1.38 -8.09
N TYR A 80 4.54 2.16 -8.35
CA TYR A 80 5.87 1.62 -8.49
C TYR A 80 6.90 2.71 -8.21
N LYS A 81 8.14 2.27 -7.96
CA LYS A 81 9.22 3.22 -7.72
C LYS A 81 9.58 3.90 -9.03
N ALA A 82 9.78 5.23 -8.97
CA ALA A 82 10.08 5.99 -10.18
C ALA A 82 11.32 5.48 -10.87
N GLU A 83 12.31 5.01 -10.09
CA GLU A 83 13.56 4.49 -10.67
C GLU A 83 13.29 3.27 -11.58
N GLU A 84 12.21 2.54 -11.32
CA GLU A 84 11.90 1.36 -12.12
C GLU A 84 11.27 1.73 -13.47
N ALA A 85 10.75 2.94 -13.58
CA ALA A 85 10.14 3.38 -14.83
C ALA A 85 11.17 3.64 -15.93
N ALA A 86 12.43 3.85 -15.53
CA ALA A 86 13.48 4.16 -16.48
C ALA A 86 13.86 2.97 -17.36
N ASN A 87 13.39 1.81 -17.01
CA ASN A 87 13.67 0.59 -17.78
C ASN A 87 12.49 0.18 -18.66
#